data_e4a82c0a96edad50810e470d2d35a7d2
#
_entry.id   e4a82c0a96edad50810e470d2d35a7d2
#
_cell.length_a   1.000
_cell.length_b   1.000
_cell.length_c   1.000
_cell.angle_alpha   90.00
_cell.angle_beta   90.00
_cell.angle_gamma   90.00
#
_symmetry.space_group_name_H-M   'P 1'
#
loop_
_entity.id
_entity.type
_entity.pdbx_description
1 polymer ?
#
loop_
_entity_poly.entity_id
_entity_poly.type
_entity_poly.pdbx_seq_one_letter_code
_entity_poly.pdbx_strand_id
1 'polypeptide(L)'
;MRIFLTGATGTMGFATLESLLQLSNKPEITLLARDSKKNRKKLAPYLNLSRIRMIWGDLRDPKAVKKGVDGADIVLHVGGLVSPKADYFPELTLDVNIKGMQNIIDSALVQPESRQPALVYIGSVSQYGPRETPRHWCRTGDPMVPADHDMYALSKIKAERILAESGLKRWVSLRQTGILYPALLFNGTDPITFHVPLAGVLEWTTVEESAKLLANLCKKFEERELPKDFWRRFYNIGSGEAFRLTNYQFEQQLLKALSCPAPEKIFETNWFASRNFHGAWFSDSDLLEKMVPFRANTTPEDYFRFMASQLPGYFKLAAIVPAPLIKWGMKQIAKKKGLGTLGWFRDGNEEKIRSYFKSRQHYANIPDWNQFPLDPPSMEATYLSHGYDESKPLSELNIDDMKKAAEFRGGRCRSEEMAPGDLYTPLEWECAFGHRFKASPATVLLGGHWCDECLSDSSNYPREAARNPFMAQAWLSTHGEDEIC
;
A
#
# COMPACT_ATOMS: atom_id res chain seq x y z
N MET A 1 16.18 -10.58 -21.91
CA MET A 1 14.88 -10.09 -21.40
C MET A 1 14.79 -8.58 -21.51
N ARG A 2 13.64 -8.04 -21.94
CA ARG A 2 13.35 -6.61 -22.06
C ARG A 2 12.36 -6.20 -20.99
N ILE A 3 12.75 -5.26 -20.13
CA ILE A 3 11.96 -4.79 -18.99
C ILE A 3 11.48 -3.36 -19.30
N PHE A 4 10.20 -3.10 -19.10
CA PHE A 4 9.69 -1.73 -19.04
C PHE A 4 9.45 -1.35 -17.58
N LEU A 5 10.21 -0.38 -17.07
CA LEU A 5 10.14 0.10 -15.69
C LEU A 5 9.55 1.51 -15.66
N THR A 6 8.42 1.67 -14.98
CA THR A 6 7.88 2.98 -14.61
C THR A 6 8.29 3.36 -13.18
N GLY A 7 8.37 4.63 -12.89
CA GLY A 7 8.69 5.09 -11.54
C GLY A 7 10.17 5.07 -11.16
N ALA A 8 11.09 4.87 -12.10
CA ALA A 8 12.54 4.81 -11.85
C ALA A 8 13.15 6.03 -11.15
N THR A 9 12.43 7.14 -11.02
CA THR A 9 12.86 8.33 -10.28
C THR A 9 12.33 8.39 -8.84
N GLY A 10 11.40 7.50 -8.47
CA GLY A 10 10.91 7.32 -7.10
C GLY A 10 11.89 6.54 -6.23
N THR A 11 11.57 6.35 -4.94
CA THR A 11 12.43 5.64 -3.98
C THR A 11 12.58 4.17 -4.37
N MET A 12 11.47 3.42 -4.42
CA MET A 12 11.46 2.01 -4.77
C MET A 12 11.94 1.75 -6.22
N GLY A 13 11.41 2.51 -7.19
CA GLY A 13 11.75 2.31 -8.59
C GLY A 13 13.22 2.61 -8.93
N PHE A 14 13.85 3.55 -8.22
CA PHE A 14 15.28 3.83 -8.38
C PHE A 14 16.13 2.69 -7.82
N ALA A 15 15.85 2.21 -6.63
CA ALA A 15 16.53 1.05 -6.06
C ALA A 15 16.31 -0.21 -6.92
N THR A 16 15.10 -0.36 -7.49
CA THR A 16 14.81 -1.44 -8.45
C THR A 16 15.69 -1.34 -9.70
N LEU A 17 15.85 -0.14 -10.26
CA LEU A 17 16.76 0.07 -11.40
C LEU A 17 18.18 -0.39 -11.07
N GLU A 18 18.71 0.03 -9.91
CA GLU A 18 20.05 -0.35 -9.46
C GLU A 18 20.17 -1.87 -9.28
N SER A 19 19.18 -2.53 -8.66
CA SER A 19 19.16 -3.99 -8.48
C SER A 19 19.08 -4.74 -9.81
N LEU A 20 18.27 -4.27 -10.76
CA LEU A 20 18.20 -4.86 -12.10
C LEU A 20 19.52 -4.74 -12.87
N LEU A 21 20.26 -3.66 -12.66
CA LEU A 21 21.56 -3.45 -13.27
C LEU A 21 22.64 -4.40 -12.74
N GLN A 22 22.46 -5.01 -11.57
CA GLN A 22 23.36 -5.99 -10.99
C GLN A 22 23.08 -7.43 -11.46
N LEU A 23 21.97 -7.68 -12.15
CA LEU A 23 21.64 -9.02 -12.64
C LEU A 23 22.67 -9.49 -13.68
N SER A 24 23.12 -10.74 -13.55
CA SER A 24 24.13 -11.37 -14.41
C SER A 24 23.69 -11.50 -15.86
N ASN A 25 22.39 -11.66 -16.11
CA ASN A 25 21.77 -11.77 -17.43
C ASN A 25 21.66 -10.43 -18.18
N LYS A 26 22.03 -9.31 -17.53
CA LYS A 26 22.12 -7.97 -18.13
C LYS A 26 20.88 -7.58 -18.96
N PRO A 27 19.68 -7.51 -18.37
CA PRO A 27 18.46 -7.21 -19.12
C PRO A 27 18.51 -5.83 -19.80
N GLU A 28 17.80 -5.69 -20.91
CA GLU A 28 17.52 -4.38 -21.52
C GLU A 28 16.38 -3.72 -20.74
N ILE A 29 16.58 -2.45 -20.34
CA ILE A 29 15.61 -1.75 -19.49
C ILE A 29 15.16 -0.48 -20.18
N THR A 30 13.86 -0.37 -20.45
CA THR A 30 13.23 0.85 -20.92
C THR A 30 12.66 1.57 -19.71
N LEU A 31 13.01 2.85 -19.54
CA LEU A 31 12.56 3.71 -18.45
C LEU A 31 11.55 4.75 -18.96
N LEU A 32 10.44 4.94 -18.24
CA LEU A 32 9.55 6.07 -18.43
C LEU A 32 9.66 7.03 -17.24
N ALA A 33 10.01 8.27 -17.50
CA ALA A 33 10.02 9.30 -16.47
C ALA A 33 9.64 10.68 -17.04
N ARG A 34 9.01 11.50 -16.21
CA ARG A 34 8.67 12.89 -16.57
C ARG A 34 9.92 13.69 -16.87
N ASP A 35 9.88 14.47 -17.96
CA ASP A 35 10.97 15.36 -18.32
C ASP A 35 11.06 16.54 -17.34
N SER A 36 12.05 16.52 -16.49
CA SER A 36 12.37 17.59 -15.56
C SER A 36 13.86 17.63 -15.26
N LYS A 37 14.39 18.81 -14.92
CA LYS A 37 15.81 18.97 -14.54
C LYS A 37 16.22 17.99 -13.42
N LYS A 38 15.35 17.80 -12.42
CA LYS A 38 15.56 16.86 -11.31
C LYS A 38 15.70 15.42 -11.79
N ASN A 39 14.77 14.95 -12.64
CA ASN A 39 14.78 13.60 -13.14
C ASN A 39 15.93 13.33 -14.11
N ARG A 40 16.23 14.31 -14.98
CA ARG A 40 17.41 14.24 -15.87
C ARG A 40 18.70 14.11 -15.07
N LYS A 41 18.89 14.94 -14.01
CA LYS A 41 20.07 14.86 -13.15
C LYS A 41 20.17 13.51 -12.44
N LYS A 42 19.03 12.97 -11.92
CA LYS A 42 19.00 11.69 -11.20
C LYS A 42 19.36 10.50 -12.11
N LEU A 43 18.88 10.49 -13.34
CA LEU A 43 19.08 9.40 -14.28
C LEU A 43 20.32 9.55 -15.17
N ALA A 44 20.97 10.72 -15.19
CA ALA A 44 22.14 11.00 -16.04
C ALA A 44 23.23 9.91 -15.99
N PRO A 45 23.60 9.32 -14.84
CA PRO A 45 24.64 8.27 -14.78
C PRO A 45 24.30 7.00 -15.59
N TYR A 46 23.01 6.77 -15.84
CA TYR A 46 22.54 5.53 -16.47
C TYR A 46 22.26 5.69 -17.97
N LEU A 47 22.11 6.93 -18.47
CA LEU A 47 21.69 7.19 -19.87
C LEU A 47 22.69 6.74 -20.91
N ASN A 48 23.98 6.60 -20.54
CA ASN A 48 25.04 6.14 -21.44
C ASN A 48 25.23 4.61 -21.46
N LEU A 49 24.45 3.88 -20.66
CA LEU A 49 24.49 2.42 -20.66
C LEU A 49 23.72 1.89 -21.86
N SER A 50 24.37 1.09 -22.73
CA SER A 50 23.78 0.56 -23.97
C SER A 50 22.49 -0.24 -23.78
N ARG A 51 22.29 -0.79 -22.58
CA ARG A 51 21.08 -1.56 -22.19
C ARG A 51 19.96 -0.70 -21.60
N ILE A 52 20.15 0.62 -21.48
CA ILE A 52 19.13 1.55 -20.97
C ILE A 52 18.56 2.35 -22.14
N ARG A 53 17.24 2.26 -22.30
CA ARG A 53 16.46 3.11 -23.21
C ARG A 53 15.61 4.07 -22.40
N MET A 54 15.69 5.37 -22.69
CA MET A 54 14.93 6.39 -21.97
C MET A 54 13.75 6.92 -22.78
N ILE A 55 12.57 6.94 -22.17
CA ILE A 55 11.38 7.63 -22.68
C ILE A 55 11.06 8.77 -21.70
N TRP A 56 11.21 10.00 -22.19
CA TRP A 56 10.75 11.18 -21.46
C TRP A 56 9.28 11.40 -21.74
N GLY A 57 8.41 11.20 -20.73
CA GLY A 57 6.96 11.28 -20.87
C GLY A 57 6.24 11.10 -19.53
N ASP A 58 4.92 11.19 -19.59
CA ASP A 58 4.04 11.01 -18.43
C ASP A 58 3.27 9.69 -18.57
N LEU A 59 2.92 9.05 -17.45
CA LEU A 59 2.07 7.84 -17.42
C LEU A 59 0.69 8.07 -18.07
N ARG A 60 0.21 9.30 -18.05
CA ARG A 60 -1.07 9.69 -18.67
C ARG A 60 -0.99 9.87 -20.18
N ASP A 61 0.21 9.86 -20.76
CA ASP A 61 0.40 9.90 -22.21
C ASP A 61 0.41 8.48 -22.80
N PRO A 62 -0.67 8.04 -23.48
CA PRO A 62 -0.75 6.70 -24.03
C PRO A 62 0.33 6.42 -25.08
N LYS A 63 0.82 7.44 -25.79
CA LYS A 63 1.88 7.27 -26.80
C LYS A 63 3.24 6.99 -26.14
N ALA A 64 3.54 7.68 -25.03
CA ALA A 64 4.76 7.45 -24.27
C ALA A 64 4.73 6.04 -23.59
N VAL A 65 3.60 5.67 -22.98
CA VAL A 65 3.41 4.36 -22.35
C VAL A 65 3.51 3.24 -23.41
N LYS A 66 2.82 3.38 -24.55
CA LYS A 66 2.89 2.40 -25.63
C LYS A 66 4.31 2.12 -26.08
N LYS A 67 5.15 3.17 -26.28
CA LYS A 67 6.57 3.01 -26.65
C LYS A 67 7.38 2.18 -25.63
N GLY A 68 6.96 2.17 -24.35
CA GLY A 68 7.60 1.38 -23.31
C GLY A 68 7.10 -0.06 -23.28
N VAL A 69 5.80 -0.26 -23.47
CA VAL A 69 5.15 -1.58 -23.44
C VAL A 69 5.46 -2.38 -24.71
N ASP A 70 5.57 -1.71 -25.88
CA ASP A 70 5.83 -2.37 -27.14
C ASP A 70 7.17 -3.14 -27.09
N GLY A 71 7.06 -4.45 -27.20
CA GLY A 71 8.20 -5.37 -27.23
C GLY A 71 8.81 -5.64 -25.84
N ALA A 72 8.23 -5.18 -24.74
CA ALA A 72 8.64 -5.61 -23.40
C ALA A 72 8.24 -7.08 -23.15
N ASP A 73 9.09 -7.82 -22.45
CA ASP A 73 8.77 -9.16 -21.97
C ASP A 73 8.04 -9.08 -20.63
N ILE A 74 8.41 -8.06 -19.81
CA ILE A 74 7.80 -7.78 -18.52
C ILE A 74 7.70 -6.27 -18.26
N VAL A 75 6.60 -5.84 -17.68
CA VAL A 75 6.36 -4.47 -17.22
C VAL A 75 6.39 -4.43 -15.71
N LEU A 76 7.27 -3.62 -15.13
CA LEU A 76 7.30 -3.30 -13.70
C LEU A 76 6.63 -1.93 -13.50
N HIS A 77 5.36 -1.95 -13.13
CA HIS A 77 4.60 -0.72 -12.89
C HIS A 77 4.73 -0.27 -11.43
N VAL A 78 5.86 0.37 -11.13
CA VAL A 78 6.19 0.95 -9.82
C VAL A 78 5.75 2.42 -9.72
N GLY A 79 5.58 3.07 -10.89
CA GLY A 79 5.23 4.49 -10.99
C GLY A 79 3.82 4.81 -10.51
N GLY A 80 3.69 5.91 -9.79
CA GLY A 80 2.43 6.45 -9.32
C GLY A 80 2.66 7.71 -8.48
N LEU A 81 1.58 8.41 -8.14
CA LEU A 81 1.62 9.47 -7.15
C LEU A 81 1.33 8.85 -5.78
N VAL A 82 2.18 9.12 -4.79
CA VAL A 82 2.12 8.52 -3.44
C VAL A 82 2.07 9.60 -2.37
N SER A 83 1.58 9.24 -1.17
CA SER A 83 1.58 10.13 -0.01
C SER A 83 3.02 10.55 0.38
N PRO A 84 3.22 11.77 0.95
CA PRO A 84 2.20 12.77 1.28
C PRO A 84 1.69 13.62 0.10
N LYS A 85 2.29 13.55 -1.09
CA LYS A 85 1.84 14.34 -2.24
C LYS A 85 0.46 13.96 -2.73
N ALA A 86 0.10 12.69 -2.63
CA ALA A 86 -1.21 12.21 -3.01
C ALA A 86 -2.34 12.89 -2.20
N ASP A 87 -2.08 13.15 -0.93
CA ASP A 87 -3.03 13.79 -0.01
C ASP A 87 -3.24 15.28 -0.33
N TYR A 88 -2.20 15.90 -0.90
CA TYR A 88 -2.25 17.33 -1.32
C TYR A 88 -2.87 17.53 -2.70
N PHE A 89 -2.87 16.50 -3.54
CA PHE A 89 -3.34 16.57 -4.93
C PHE A 89 -4.23 15.35 -5.28
N PRO A 90 -5.40 15.21 -4.63
CA PRO A 90 -6.25 14.01 -4.73
C PRO A 90 -6.70 13.73 -6.17
N GLU A 91 -7.20 14.74 -6.90
CA GLU A 91 -7.64 14.57 -8.29
C GLU A 91 -6.49 14.15 -9.22
N LEU A 92 -5.32 14.78 -9.06
CA LEU A 92 -4.13 14.39 -9.82
C LEU A 92 -3.70 12.96 -9.49
N THR A 93 -3.88 12.53 -8.25
CA THR A 93 -3.55 11.17 -7.81
C THR A 93 -4.43 10.14 -8.51
N LEU A 94 -5.74 10.36 -8.52
CA LEU A 94 -6.67 9.52 -9.28
C LEU A 94 -6.31 9.49 -10.75
N ASP A 95 -6.09 10.66 -11.35
CA ASP A 95 -5.75 10.79 -12.76
C ASP A 95 -4.46 10.03 -13.14
N VAL A 96 -3.37 10.24 -12.39
CA VAL A 96 -2.08 9.60 -12.67
C VAL A 96 -2.13 8.09 -12.46
N ASN A 97 -2.69 7.63 -11.33
CA ASN A 97 -2.62 6.22 -10.96
C ASN A 97 -3.59 5.37 -11.79
N ILE A 98 -4.80 5.86 -12.05
CA ILE A 98 -5.82 5.14 -12.81
C ILE A 98 -5.51 5.17 -14.31
N LYS A 99 -5.29 6.36 -14.89
CA LYS A 99 -4.99 6.46 -16.34
C LYS A 99 -3.64 5.80 -16.67
N GLY A 100 -2.66 5.88 -15.75
CA GLY A 100 -1.38 5.22 -15.94
C GLY A 100 -1.54 3.71 -16.09
N MET A 101 -2.34 3.08 -15.22
CA MET A 101 -2.66 1.66 -15.32
C MET A 101 -3.43 1.34 -16.60
N GLN A 102 -4.49 2.12 -16.91
CA GLN A 102 -5.28 1.91 -18.12
C GLN A 102 -4.43 1.97 -19.39
N ASN A 103 -3.54 2.97 -19.51
CA ASN A 103 -2.65 3.10 -20.67
C ASN A 103 -1.70 1.92 -20.82
N ILE A 104 -1.21 1.33 -19.71
CA ILE A 104 -0.35 0.15 -19.74
C ILE A 104 -1.14 -1.06 -20.25
N ILE A 105 -2.35 -1.27 -19.71
CA ILE A 105 -3.21 -2.39 -20.10
C ILE A 105 -3.64 -2.28 -21.56
N ASP A 106 -4.10 -1.12 -21.99
CA ASP A 106 -4.51 -0.88 -23.38
C ASP A 106 -3.34 -1.15 -24.34
N SER A 107 -2.14 -0.69 -23.96
CA SER A 107 -0.92 -0.93 -24.76
C SER A 107 -0.52 -2.40 -24.80
N ALA A 108 -0.79 -3.17 -23.75
CA ALA A 108 -0.52 -4.60 -23.69
C ALA A 108 -1.53 -5.41 -24.52
N LEU A 109 -2.82 -5.07 -24.41
CA LEU A 109 -3.92 -5.80 -25.04
C LEU A 109 -3.98 -5.65 -26.58
N VAL A 110 -3.43 -4.57 -27.13
CA VAL A 110 -3.33 -4.43 -28.60
C VAL A 110 -2.29 -5.40 -29.21
N GLN A 111 -1.45 -6.04 -28.40
CA GLN A 111 -0.50 -7.04 -28.84
C GLN A 111 -1.16 -8.42 -28.89
N PRO A 112 -0.76 -9.30 -29.84
CA PRO A 112 -1.20 -10.70 -29.81
C PRO A 112 -0.91 -11.34 -28.46
N GLU A 113 -1.79 -12.19 -27.95
CA GLU A 113 -1.69 -12.81 -26.62
C GLU A 113 -0.30 -13.39 -26.34
N SER A 114 0.30 -14.06 -27.34
CA SER A 114 1.66 -14.64 -27.23
C SER A 114 2.78 -13.62 -27.04
N ARG A 115 2.53 -12.33 -27.31
CA ARG A 115 3.49 -11.23 -27.19
C ARG A 115 3.13 -10.23 -26.09
N GLN A 116 2.01 -10.45 -25.41
CA GLN A 116 1.64 -9.60 -24.28
C GLN A 116 2.67 -9.73 -23.15
N PRO A 117 3.20 -8.62 -22.63
CA PRO A 117 4.14 -8.67 -21.52
C PRO A 117 3.49 -9.24 -20.25
N ALA A 118 4.30 -9.79 -19.37
CA ALA A 118 3.88 -9.99 -17.99
C ALA A 118 3.79 -8.62 -17.28
N LEU A 119 2.79 -8.42 -16.45
CA LEU A 119 2.59 -7.14 -15.74
C LEU A 119 2.68 -7.32 -14.23
N VAL A 120 3.67 -6.68 -13.62
CA VAL A 120 3.87 -6.60 -12.18
C VAL A 120 3.46 -5.20 -11.71
N TYR A 121 2.39 -5.14 -10.94
CA TYR A 121 1.86 -3.89 -10.38
C TYR A 121 2.21 -3.76 -8.91
N ILE A 122 2.60 -2.58 -8.48
CA ILE A 122 2.82 -2.27 -7.08
C ILE A 122 1.56 -1.61 -6.50
N GLY A 123 0.78 -2.42 -5.77
CA GLY A 123 -0.33 -1.99 -4.94
C GLY A 123 0.15 -1.34 -3.63
N SER A 124 -0.70 -1.31 -2.61
CA SER A 124 -0.37 -0.69 -1.32
C SER A 124 -1.14 -1.31 -0.15
N VAL A 125 -0.52 -1.34 1.03
CA VAL A 125 -1.18 -1.65 2.30
C VAL A 125 -2.36 -0.71 2.59
N SER A 126 -2.30 0.52 2.08
CA SER A 126 -3.38 1.51 2.24
C SER A 126 -4.73 1.04 1.70
N GLN A 127 -4.74 0.08 0.77
CA GLN A 127 -5.95 -0.52 0.22
C GLN A 127 -6.79 -1.23 1.30
N TYR A 128 -6.16 -1.79 2.33
CA TYR A 128 -6.86 -2.41 3.45
C TYR A 128 -7.45 -1.38 4.43
N GLY A 129 -6.91 -0.15 4.42
CA GLY A 129 -7.24 0.91 5.37
C GLY A 129 -6.70 0.67 6.77
N PRO A 130 -7.25 1.37 7.79
CA PRO A 130 -6.83 1.24 9.16
C PRO A 130 -7.23 -0.11 9.75
N ARG A 131 -6.32 -0.71 10.53
CA ARG A 131 -6.55 -1.92 11.30
C ARG A 131 -5.99 -1.73 12.69
N GLU A 132 -6.81 -1.93 13.70
CA GLU A 132 -6.42 -1.82 15.11
C GLU A 132 -6.70 -3.12 15.86
N THR A 133 -6.04 -3.28 17.00
CA THR A 133 -6.22 -4.43 17.89
C THR A 133 -7.70 -4.58 18.30
N PRO A 134 -8.25 -5.80 18.26
CA PRO A 134 -7.59 -7.10 17.98
C PRO A 134 -7.57 -7.51 16.51
N ARG A 135 -8.03 -6.67 15.57
CA ARG A 135 -8.18 -6.98 14.14
C ARG A 135 -7.08 -6.34 13.28
N HIS A 136 -5.87 -6.26 13.82
CA HIS A 136 -4.71 -5.62 13.19
C HIS A 136 -3.98 -6.50 12.16
N TRP A 137 -4.41 -7.73 11.98
CA TRP A 137 -3.89 -8.63 10.96
C TRP A 137 -4.68 -8.51 9.66
N CYS A 138 -3.97 -8.64 8.53
CA CYS A 138 -4.55 -8.69 7.19
C CYS A 138 -3.94 -9.83 6.36
N ARG A 139 -4.70 -10.25 5.38
CA ARG A 139 -4.26 -11.14 4.29
C ARG A 139 -4.91 -10.72 2.98
N THR A 140 -4.44 -11.28 1.88
CA THR A 140 -5.12 -11.12 0.59
C THR A 140 -6.55 -11.70 0.66
N GLY A 141 -7.49 -11.06 -0.03
CA GLY A 141 -8.91 -11.42 0.09
C GLY A 141 -9.68 -10.65 1.16
N ASP A 142 -9.00 -10.08 2.15
CA ASP A 142 -9.64 -9.25 3.19
C ASP A 142 -10.30 -7.99 2.61
N PRO A 143 -11.36 -7.46 3.28
CA PRO A 143 -12.08 -6.29 2.79
C PRO A 143 -11.16 -5.07 2.66
N MET A 144 -11.37 -4.34 1.56
CA MET A 144 -10.72 -3.06 1.33
C MET A 144 -11.60 -1.94 1.88
N VAL A 145 -11.12 -1.26 2.92
CA VAL A 145 -11.82 -0.17 3.59
C VAL A 145 -10.85 1.00 3.75
N PRO A 146 -10.62 1.79 2.69
CA PRO A 146 -9.71 2.92 2.76
C PRO A 146 -10.02 3.84 3.94
N ALA A 147 -8.99 4.46 4.49
CA ALA A 147 -9.18 5.52 5.49
C ALA A 147 -9.98 6.69 4.88
N ASP A 148 -10.69 7.43 5.73
CA ASP A 148 -11.39 8.63 5.28
C ASP A 148 -10.43 9.59 4.59
N HIS A 149 -10.83 10.11 3.44
CA HIS A 149 -10.04 11.04 2.62
C HIS A 149 -8.74 10.46 2.02
N ASP A 150 -8.53 9.14 2.08
CA ASP A 150 -7.35 8.49 1.47
C ASP A 150 -7.58 8.23 -0.02
N MET A 151 -7.48 9.29 -0.83
CA MET A 151 -7.61 9.19 -2.29
C MET A 151 -6.46 8.42 -2.93
N TYR A 152 -5.32 8.28 -2.24
CA TYR A 152 -4.23 7.40 -2.67
C TYR A 152 -4.67 5.93 -2.61
N ALA A 153 -5.21 5.48 -1.47
CA ALA A 153 -5.73 4.12 -1.32
C ALA A 153 -6.81 3.83 -2.37
N LEU A 154 -7.78 4.73 -2.54
CA LEU A 154 -8.84 4.60 -3.54
C LEU A 154 -8.27 4.47 -4.96
N SER A 155 -7.26 5.28 -5.32
CA SER A 155 -6.61 5.21 -6.63
C SER A 155 -5.91 3.87 -6.85
N LYS A 156 -5.30 3.31 -5.80
CA LYS A 156 -4.61 2.02 -5.85
C LYS A 156 -5.59 0.85 -5.99
N ILE A 157 -6.72 0.89 -5.29
CA ILE A 157 -7.79 -0.11 -5.41
C ILE A 157 -8.38 -0.11 -6.83
N LYS A 158 -8.71 1.06 -7.36
CA LYS A 158 -9.26 1.18 -8.73
C LYS A 158 -8.26 0.70 -9.78
N ALA A 159 -7.00 1.06 -9.68
CA ALA A 159 -5.96 0.60 -10.60
C ALA A 159 -5.73 -0.92 -10.51
N GLU A 160 -5.77 -1.50 -9.32
CA GLU A 160 -5.67 -2.95 -9.11
C GLU A 160 -6.85 -3.68 -9.74
N ARG A 161 -8.07 -3.17 -9.58
CA ARG A 161 -9.27 -3.75 -10.19
C ARG A 161 -9.20 -3.73 -11.72
N ILE A 162 -8.77 -2.61 -12.32
CA ILE A 162 -8.55 -2.51 -13.78
C ILE A 162 -7.56 -3.60 -14.25
N LEU A 163 -6.48 -3.83 -13.50
CA LEU A 163 -5.54 -4.90 -13.79
C LEU A 163 -6.18 -6.29 -13.68
N ALA A 164 -6.86 -6.56 -12.58
CA ALA A 164 -7.46 -7.88 -12.32
C ALA A 164 -8.52 -8.27 -13.35
N GLU A 165 -9.29 -7.28 -13.83
CA GLU A 165 -10.35 -7.46 -14.82
C GLU A 165 -9.88 -7.22 -16.28
N SER A 166 -8.58 -7.01 -16.49
CA SER A 166 -8.02 -6.68 -17.82
C SER A 166 -8.08 -7.81 -18.85
N GLY A 167 -8.25 -9.05 -18.41
CA GLY A 167 -8.14 -10.23 -19.27
C GLY A 167 -6.71 -10.68 -19.57
N LEU A 168 -5.68 -9.94 -19.17
CA LEU A 168 -4.28 -10.36 -19.30
C LEU A 168 -4.04 -11.69 -18.58
N LYS A 169 -3.23 -12.56 -19.15
CA LYS A 169 -2.96 -13.89 -18.59
C LYS A 169 -1.81 -13.93 -17.59
N ARG A 170 -0.91 -12.96 -17.65
CA ARG A 170 0.27 -12.88 -16.78
C ARG A 170 0.33 -11.52 -16.10
N TRP A 171 -0.35 -11.40 -14.97
CA TRP A 171 -0.25 -10.24 -14.10
C TRP A 171 -0.14 -10.65 -12.64
N VAL A 172 0.41 -9.77 -11.82
CA VAL A 172 0.44 -9.90 -10.36
C VAL A 172 0.31 -8.52 -9.74
N SER A 173 -0.49 -8.41 -8.67
CA SER A 173 -0.51 -7.24 -7.80
C SER A 173 0.25 -7.52 -6.53
N LEU A 174 1.26 -6.70 -6.25
CA LEU A 174 2.12 -6.77 -5.08
C LEU A 174 1.79 -5.56 -4.18
N ARG A 175 1.03 -5.79 -3.10
CA ARG A 175 0.60 -4.75 -2.15
C ARG A 175 1.76 -4.40 -1.23
N GLN A 176 2.42 -3.30 -1.56
CA GLN A 176 3.58 -2.80 -0.84
C GLN A 176 3.18 -2.19 0.50
N THR A 177 3.84 -2.61 1.56
CA THR A 177 3.77 -1.98 2.88
C THR A 177 4.62 -0.72 2.99
N GLY A 178 4.73 -0.13 4.18
CA GLY A 178 5.63 0.99 4.44
C GLY A 178 7.09 0.61 4.14
N ILE A 179 7.78 1.51 3.45
CA ILE A 179 9.17 1.29 3.04
C ILE A 179 10.10 2.10 3.94
N LEU A 180 11.07 1.44 4.56
CA LEU A 180 12.19 2.06 5.24
C LEU A 180 13.28 2.42 4.22
N TYR A 181 13.76 3.64 4.26
CA TYR A 181 14.86 4.13 3.41
C TYR A 181 15.52 5.36 4.06
N PRO A 182 16.82 5.65 3.81
CA PRO A 182 17.53 6.70 4.54
C PRO A 182 16.85 8.08 4.53
N ALA A 183 16.30 8.49 3.38
CA ALA A 183 15.63 9.78 3.29
C ALA A 183 14.28 9.87 4.05
N LEU A 184 13.73 8.74 4.54
CA LEU A 184 12.55 8.74 5.41
C LEU A 184 12.81 9.52 6.70
N LEU A 185 14.04 9.51 7.19
CA LEU A 185 14.45 10.23 8.40
C LEU A 185 14.27 11.77 8.28
N PHE A 186 14.23 12.30 7.06
CA PHE A 186 13.90 13.71 6.83
C PHE A 186 12.41 14.01 6.86
N ASN A 187 11.56 12.99 6.71
CA ASN A 187 10.11 13.15 6.72
C ASN A 187 9.53 13.35 8.13
N GLY A 188 10.30 13.08 9.19
CA GLY A 188 9.92 13.37 10.58
C GLY A 188 9.54 14.85 10.86
N THR A 189 9.82 15.75 9.89
CA THR A 189 9.37 17.14 9.92
C THR A 189 8.05 17.36 9.14
N ASP A 190 7.44 16.32 8.59
CA ASP A 190 6.13 16.42 7.95
C ASP A 190 5.01 16.16 8.98
N PRO A 191 3.92 16.94 8.96
CA PRO A 191 2.78 16.74 9.85
C PRO A 191 2.16 15.34 9.80
N ILE A 192 2.36 14.58 8.72
CA ILE A 192 1.89 13.20 8.57
C ILE A 192 2.39 12.27 9.69
N THR A 193 3.53 12.58 10.31
CA THR A 193 4.03 11.88 11.49
C THR A 193 2.97 11.78 12.59
N PHE A 194 2.18 12.83 12.78
CA PHE A 194 1.14 12.88 13.81
C PHE A 194 -0.22 12.33 13.35
N HIS A 195 -0.36 11.98 12.06
CA HIS A 195 -1.58 11.34 11.57
C HIS A 195 -1.62 9.84 11.90
N VAL A 196 -0.47 9.25 12.19
CA VAL A 196 -0.34 7.81 12.51
C VAL A 196 -0.61 7.61 14.00
N PRO A 197 -1.60 6.80 14.41
CA PRO A 197 -1.82 6.48 15.81
C PRO A 197 -0.59 5.83 16.46
N LEU A 198 -0.29 6.15 17.72
CA LEU A 198 0.85 5.55 18.43
C LEU A 198 0.73 4.01 18.54
N ALA A 199 -0.48 3.51 18.76
CA ALA A 199 -0.78 2.08 18.79
C ALA A 199 -1.00 1.48 17.39
N GLY A 200 -1.04 2.30 16.33
CA GLY A 200 -1.18 1.84 14.95
C GLY A 200 -0.05 0.91 14.56
N VAL A 201 -0.36 -0.13 13.80
CA VAL A 201 0.60 -1.18 13.42
C VAL A 201 0.97 -1.12 11.96
N LEU A 202 2.21 -1.50 11.64
CA LEU A 202 2.63 -1.72 10.25
C LEU A 202 3.71 -2.80 10.20
N GLU A 203 3.59 -3.72 9.25
CA GLU A 203 4.70 -4.61 8.88
C GLU A 203 5.55 -3.90 7.84
N TRP A 204 6.70 -3.43 8.23
CA TRP A 204 7.59 -2.65 7.37
C TRP A 204 8.40 -3.54 6.41
N THR A 205 9.00 -2.93 5.40
CA THR A 205 10.03 -3.53 4.56
C THR A 205 11.11 -2.50 4.24
N THR A 206 12.29 -2.95 3.82
CA THR A 206 13.35 -2.05 3.38
C THR A 206 13.25 -1.76 1.88
N VAL A 207 13.81 -0.64 1.45
CA VAL A 207 13.82 -0.29 0.02
C VAL A 207 14.66 -1.29 -0.78
N GLU A 208 15.71 -1.82 -0.19
CA GLU A 208 16.60 -2.82 -0.78
C GLU A 208 15.87 -4.16 -0.97
N GLU A 209 15.08 -4.59 0.02
CA GLU A 209 14.26 -5.80 -0.08
C GLU A 209 13.17 -5.66 -1.15
N SER A 210 12.47 -4.53 -1.19
CA SER A 210 11.48 -4.26 -2.23
C SER A 210 12.10 -4.25 -3.63
N ALA A 211 13.30 -3.71 -3.77
CA ALA A 211 14.05 -3.71 -5.03
C ALA A 211 14.56 -5.10 -5.43
N LYS A 212 15.10 -5.85 -4.46
CA LYS A 212 15.57 -7.23 -4.63
C LYS A 212 14.43 -8.15 -5.03
N LEU A 213 13.23 -7.97 -4.44
CA LEU A 213 12.03 -8.70 -4.85
C LEU A 213 11.78 -8.57 -6.36
N LEU A 214 11.74 -7.34 -6.87
CA LEU A 214 11.47 -7.10 -8.29
C LEU A 214 12.59 -7.62 -9.20
N ALA A 215 13.85 -7.51 -8.78
CA ALA A 215 14.98 -8.06 -9.53
C ALA A 215 14.94 -9.58 -9.56
N ASN A 216 14.70 -10.25 -8.42
CA ASN A 216 14.60 -11.70 -8.33
C ASN A 216 13.37 -12.24 -9.08
N LEU A 217 12.25 -11.51 -9.06
CA LEU A 217 11.08 -11.84 -9.86
C LEU A 217 11.40 -11.83 -11.34
N CYS A 218 12.10 -10.80 -11.83
CA CYS A 218 12.54 -10.73 -13.21
C CYS A 218 13.50 -11.88 -13.58
N LYS A 219 14.45 -12.22 -12.70
CA LYS A 219 15.34 -13.35 -12.89
C LYS A 219 14.56 -14.65 -13.01
N LYS A 220 13.71 -14.96 -12.04
CA LYS A 220 12.88 -16.19 -12.05
C LYS A 220 11.90 -16.24 -13.23
N PHE A 221 11.39 -15.09 -13.67
CA PHE A 221 10.56 -15.01 -14.87
C PHE A 221 11.33 -15.43 -16.13
N GLU A 222 12.54 -14.94 -16.32
CA GLU A 222 13.39 -15.30 -17.46
C GLU A 222 13.82 -16.78 -17.44
N GLU A 223 14.16 -17.28 -16.24
CA GLU A 223 14.55 -18.67 -15.99
C GLU A 223 13.33 -19.64 -16.00
N ARG A 224 12.10 -19.12 -16.10
CA ARG A 224 10.83 -19.87 -16.05
C ARG A 224 10.63 -20.67 -14.75
N GLU A 225 11.15 -20.15 -13.65
CA GLU A 225 11.07 -20.77 -12.33
C GLU A 225 9.89 -20.29 -11.48
N LEU A 226 9.09 -19.35 -11.97
CA LEU A 226 7.87 -18.93 -11.27
C LEU A 226 6.81 -20.03 -11.38
N PRO A 227 6.14 -20.39 -10.27
CA PRO A 227 5.03 -21.34 -10.28
C PRO A 227 3.91 -20.89 -11.24
N LYS A 228 3.18 -21.84 -11.83
CA LYS A 228 2.08 -21.51 -12.76
C LYS A 228 0.98 -20.68 -12.10
N ASP A 229 0.72 -20.93 -10.82
CA ASP A 229 -0.27 -20.23 -9.99
C ASP A 229 0.24 -18.93 -9.38
N PHE A 230 1.46 -18.52 -9.65
CA PHE A 230 2.01 -17.20 -9.29
C PHE A 230 1.23 -16.06 -9.96
N TRP A 231 0.82 -16.25 -11.21
CA TRP A 231 0.16 -15.23 -12.01
C TRP A 231 -1.34 -15.14 -11.71
N ARG A 232 -1.91 -13.95 -11.97
CA ARG A 232 -3.31 -13.60 -11.74
C ARG A 232 -3.65 -13.67 -10.25
N ARG A 233 -2.72 -13.18 -9.42
CA ARG A 233 -2.79 -13.22 -7.95
C ARG A 233 -2.45 -11.87 -7.34
N PHE A 234 -2.78 -11.78 -6.07
CA PHE A 234 -2.47 -10.67 -5.18
C PHE A 234 -1.53 -11.20 -4.09
N TYR A 235 -0.52 -10.41 -3.73
CA TYR A 235 0.41 -10.75 -2.66
C TYR A 235 0.73 -9.53 -1.82
N ASN A 236 0.96 -9.73 -0.52
CA ASN A 236 1.43 -8.72 0.39
C ASN A 236 2.97 -8.75 0.47
N ILE A 237 3.59 -7.57 0.37
CA ILE A 237 5.03 -7.40 0.59
C ILE A 237 5.24 -6.95 2.02
N GLY A 238 6.01 -7.71 2.79
CA GLY A 238 6.42 -7.39 4.14
C GLY A 238 7.70 -8.14 4.51
N SER A 239 8.51 -7.58 5.42
CA SER A 239 9.78 -8.21 5.84
C SER A 239 9.62 -9.25 6.95
N GLY A 240 8.37 -9.59 7.30
CA GLY A 240 8.06 -10.62 8.28
C GLY A 240 8.06 -10.11 9.72
N GLU A 241 8.06 -11.04 10.67
CA GLU A 241 7.78 -10.81 12.07
C GLU A 241 8.65 -9.71 12.70
N ALA A 242 9.95 -9.72 12.46
CA ALA A 242 10.87 -8.74 13.03
C ALA A 242 10.52 -7.28 12.67
N PHE A 243 9.86 -7.06 11.52
CA PHE A 243 9.48 -5.74 11.03
C PHE A 243 8.02 -5.37 11.33
N ARG A 244 7.32 -6.13 12.17
CA ARG A 244 5.98 -5.83 12.68
C ARG A 244 6.09 -4.91 13.88
N LEU A 245 5.91 -3.62 13.65
CA LEU A 245 6.09 -2.59 14.66
C LEU A 245 4.78 -1.83 14.88
N THR A 246 4.59 -1.36 16.13
CA THR A 246 3.67 -0.24 16.38
C THR A 246 4.35 1.07 15.98
N ASN A 247 3.56 2.13 15.77
CA ASN A 247 4.13 3.44 15.49
C ASN A 247 4.98 3.95 16.67
N TYR A 248 4.59 3.66 17.91
CA TYR A 248 5.43 3.98 19.06
C TYR A 248 6.80 3.30 18.99
N GLN A 249 6.85 1.99 18.68
CA GLN A 249 8.10 1.26 18.51
C GLN A 249 8.93 1.80 17.34
N PHE A 250 8.29 2.18 16.25
CA PHE A 250 8.95 2.82 15.12
C PHE A 250 9.61 4.14 15.53
N GLU A 251 8.86 5.04 16.19
CA GLU A 251 9.40 6.33 16.68
C GLU A 251 10.53 6.12 17.69
N GLN A 252 10.41 5.15 18.57
CA GLN A 252 11.42 4.81 19.56
C GLN A 252 12.74 4.38 18.89
N GLN A 253 12.67 3.50 17.90
CA GLN A 253 13.86 3.03 17.16
C GLN A 253 14.46 4.14 16.29
N LEU A 254 13.61 4.94 15.64
CA LEU A 254 14.02 6.10 14.86
C LEU A 254 14.83 7.10 15.70
N LEU A 255 14.26 7.52 16.82
CA LEU A 255 14.89 8.49 17.71
C LEU A 255 16.17 7.95 18.36
N LYS A 256 16.18 6.67 18.74
CA LYS A 256 17.38 5.98 19.24
C LYS A 256 18.51 6.00 18.21
N ALA A 257 18.22 5.69 16.96
CA ALA A 257 19.20 5.70 15.87
C ALA A 257 19.77 7.12 15.59
N LEU A 258 18.95 8.15 15.78
CA LEU A 258 19.34 9.56 15.67
C LEU A 258 20.02 10.10 16.94
N SER A 259 20.18 9.29 17.98
CA SER A 259 20.66 9.72 19.31
C SER A 259 19.79 10.84 19.92
N CYS A 260 18.53 10.90 19.55
CA CYS A 260 17.54 11.82 20.11
C CYS A 260 16.94 11.28 21.42
N PRO A 261 16.36 12.15 22.27
CA PRO A 261 15.60 11.72 23.43
C PRO A 261 14.41 10.81 23.06
N ALA A 262 14.00 9.95 24.00
CA ALA A 262 12.85 9.05 23.82
C ALA A 262 11.55 9.81 23.52
N PRO A 263 10.56 9.17 22.85
CA PRO A 263 9.31 9.80 22.42
C PRO A 263 8.60 10.58 23.52
N GLU A 264 8.55 10.05 24.74
CA GLU A 264 7.87 10.64 25.90
C GLU A 264 8.46 11.99 26.32
N LYS A 265 9.71 12.28 25.96
CA LYS A 265 10.40 13.55 26.28
C LYS A 265 10.14 14.63 25.24
N ILE A 266 9.75 14.26 24.01
CA ILE A 266 9.66 15.19 22.88
C ILE A 266 8.29 15.28 22.24
N PHE A 267 7.37 14.36 22.56
CA PHE A 267 5.98 14.37 22.11
C PHE A 267 5.00 14.40 23.27
N GLU A 268 3.75 14.72 22.97
CA GLU A 268 2.59 14.41 23.81
C GLU A 268 1.72 13.37 23.07
N THR A 269 1.06 12.49 23.80
CA THR A 269 0.23 11.43 23.23
C THR A 269 -0.89 11.97 22.35
N ASN A 270 -1.51 13.08 22.78
CA ASN A 270 -2.60 13.74 22.07
C ASN A 270 -2.18 14.58 20.86
N TRP A 271 -0.89 14.59 20.48
CA TRP A 271 -0.49 15.13 19.18
C TRP A 271 -0.73 14.13 18.06
N PHE A 272 -0.74 12.84 18.37
CA PHE A 272 -1.00 11.76 17.42
C PHE A 272 -2.50 11.51 17.26
N ALA A 273 -2.92 11.21 16.05
CA ALA A 273 -4.27 10.75 15.78
C ALA A 273 -4.58 9.49 16.60
N SER A 274 -5.84 9.25 16.87
CA SER A 274 -6.27 8.03 17.56
C SER A 274 -6.77 6.95 16.61
N ARG A 275 -7.02 7.28 15.33
CA ARG A 275 -7.49 6.35 14.29
C ARG A 275 -7.27 6.92 12.87
N ASN A 276 -7.77 6.21 11.86
CA ASN A 276 -7.88 6.65 10.46
C ASN A 276 -6.54 6.77 9.72
N PHE A 277 -5.56 5.95 10.07
CA PHE A 277 -4.35 5.77 9.26
C PHE A 277 -4.20 4.30 8.89
N HIS A 278 -3.89 4.04 7.62
CA HIS A 278 -3.74 2.68 7.14
C HIS A 278 -2.55 1.97 7.79
N GLY A 279 -2.74 0.70 8.11
CA GLY A 279 -1.68 -0.13 8.66
C GLY A 279 -2.20 -1.50 9.05
N ALA A 280 -1.37 -2.51 8.86
CA ALA A 280 -1.66 -3.88 9.24
C ALA A 280 -0.37 -4.69 9.36
N TRP A 281 -0.44 -5.80 10.09
CA TRP A 281 0.50 -6.91 9.97
C TRP A 281 -0.07 -7.95 9.02
N PHE A 282 0.79 -8.63 8.25
CA PHE A 282 0.34 -9.61 7.28
C PHE A 282 0.52 -11.04 7.78
N SER A 283 -0.54 -11.84 7.70
CA SER A 283 -0.48 -13.27 8.00
C SER A 283 0.01 -14.10 6.80
N ASP A 284 0.09 -13.50 5.61
CA ASP A 284 0.41 -14.15 4.34
C ASP A 284 1.63 -13.59 3.60
N SER A 285 2.36 -12.61 4.15
CA SER A 285 3.54 -12.03 3.50
C SER A 285 4.67 -13.05 3.22
N ASP A 286 4.69 -14.17 3.96
CA ASP A 286 5.64 -15.27 3.78
C ASP A 286 5.42 -16.05 2.49
N LEU A 287 4.22 -16.00 1.89
CA LEU A 287 3.94 -16.69 0.63
C LEU A 287 4.82 -16.13 -0.51
N LEU A 288 4.93 -14.82 -0.58
CA LEU A 288 5.73 -14.17 -1.61
C LEU A 288 7.24 -14.43 -1.40
N GLU A 289 7.71 -14.39 -0.15
CA GLU A 289 9.09 -14.73 0.20
C GLU A 289 9.46 -16.16 -0.22
N LYS A 290 8.58 -17.13 0.00
CA LYS A 290 8.80 -18.53 -0.42
C LYS A 290 8.91 -18.69 -1.93
N MET A 291 8.14 -17.92 -2.70
CA MET A 291 8.13 -17.99 -4.16
C MET A 291 9.29 -17.20 -4.78
N VAL A 292 9.55 -16.01 -4.25
CA VAL A 292 10.56 -15.06 -4.75
C VAL A 292 11.33 -14.53 -3.55
N PRO A 293 12.37 -15.19 -3.06
CA PRO A 293 13.12 -14.77 -1.88
C PRO A 293 13.70 -13.36 -2.02
N PHE A 294 13.40 -12.48 -1.09
CA PHE A 294 13.85 -11.09 -1.13
C PHE A 294 14.31 -10.53 0.23
N ARG A 295 13.86 -11.13 1.33
CA ARG A 295 14.17 -10.65 2.68
C ARG A 295 15.66 -10.70 2.96
N ALA A 296 16.15 -9.76 3.73
CA ALA A 296 17.49 -9.74 4.29
C ALA A 296 17.44 -10.20 5.75
N ASN A 297 18.50 -10.85 6.21
CA ASN A 297 18.63 -11.23 7.61
C ASN A 297 19.12 -10.01 8.43
N THR A 298 18.35 -8.93 8.44
CA THR A 298 18.64 -7.73 9.23
C THR A 298 17.53 -7.48 10.24
N THR A 299 17.88 -6.82 11.34
CA THR A 299 16.89 -6.38 12.33
C THR A 299 16.44 -4.95 12.04
N PRO A 300 15.25 -4.52 12.48
CA PRO A 300 14.86 -3.12 12.39
C PRO A 300 15.89 -2.18 13.03
N GLU A 301 16.42 -2.52 14.21
CA GLU A 301 17.43 -1.71 14.89
C GLU A 301 18.69 -1.51 14.05
N ASP A 302 19.19 -2.57 13.41
CA ASP A 302 20.37 -2.49 12.53
C ASP A 302 20.07 -1.64 11.32
N TYR A 303 18.87 -1.78 10.74
CA TYR A 303 18.48 -1.01 9.59
C TYR A 303 18.28 0.47 9.92
N PHE A 304 17.67 0.81 11.06
CA PHE A 304 17.58 2.21 11.52
C PHE A 304 18.96 2.82 11.76
N ARG A 305 19.91 2.08 12.32
CA ARG A 305 21.33 2.49 12.46
C ARG A 305 21.97 2.72 11.09
N PHE A 306 21.73 1.83 10.14
CA PHE A 306 22.19 2.01 8.76
C PHE A 306 21.61 3.29 8.15
N MET A 307 20.30 3.50 8.22
CA MET A 307 19.66 4.72 7.72
C MET A 307 20.29 5.98 8.33
N ALA A 308 20.49 6.00 9.65
CA ALA A 308 21.10 7.13 10.34
C ALA A 308 22.56 7.38 9.89
N SER A 309 23.31 6.31 9.58
CA SER A 309 24.69 6.42 9.08
C SER A 309 24.79 7.10 7.70
N GLN A 310 23.71 7.03 6.90
CA GLN A 310 23.63 7.64 5.57
C GLN A 310 23.28 9.14 5.62
N LEU A 311 22.95 9.67 6.81
CA LEU A 311 22.62 11.08 6.96
C LEU A 311 23.87 11.96 6.93
N PRO A 312 23.75 13.20 6.41
CA PRO A 312 24.81 14.18 6.51
C PRO A 312 25.28 14.39 7.96
N GLY A 313 26.57 14.59 8.15
CA GLY A 313 27.20 14.65 9.48
C GLY A 313 26.60 15.68 10.45
N TYR A 314 25.97 16.74 9.93
CA TYR A 314 25.29 17.73 10.78
C TYR A 314 24.06 17.18 11.52
N PHE A 315 23.48 16.07 11.09
CA PHE A 315 22.41 15.39 11.84
C PHE A 315 22.90 14.84 13.18
N LYS A 316 24.19 14.55 13.33
CA LYS A 316 24.77 14.16 14.61
C LYS A 316 24.64 15.28 15.67
N LEU A 317 24.44 16.53 15.23
CA LEU A 317 24.18 17.65 16.13
C LEU A 317 22.78 17.53 16.81
N ALA A 318 21.87 16.75 16.25
CA ALA A 318 20.57 16.50 16.89
C ALA A 318 20.72 15.87 18.29
N ALA A 319 21.78 15.08 18.50
CA ALA A 319 22.09 14.46 19.78
C ALA A 319 22.37 15.45 20.93
N ILE A 320 22.80 16.66 20.60
CA ILE A 320 23.14 17.70 21.60
C ILE A 320 22.02 18.74 21.78
N VAL A 321 20.94 18.64 20.99
CA VAL A 321 19.80 19.55 21.12
C VAL A 321 18.99 19.19 22.37
N PRO A 322 18.72 20.12 23.29
CA PRO A 322 17.93 19.82 24.48
C PRO A 322 16.51 19.36 24.13
N ALA A 323 16.01 18.33 24.82
CA ALA A 323 14.68 17.77 24.60
C ALA A 323 13.53 18.81 24.55
N PRO A 324 13.49 19.85 25.42
CA PRO A 324 12.45 20.86 25.35
C PRO A 324 12.45 21.66 24.03
N LEU A 325 13.62 21.88 23.42
CA LEU A 325 13.72 22.58 22.15
C LEU A 325 13.24 21.70 20.98
N ILE A 326 13.58 20.40 20.99
CA ILE A 326 13.04 19.43 20.02
C ILE A 326 11.51 19.37 20.17
N LYS A 327 11.01 19.23 21.41
CA LYS A 327 9.58 19.19 21.72
C LYS A 327 8.85 20.43 21.19
N TRP A 328 9.43 21.61 21.41
CA TRP A 328 8.88 22.84 20.89
C TRP A 328 8.80 22.83 19.35
N GLY A 329 9.88 22.40 18.66
CA GLY A 329 9.91 22.27 17.21
C GLY A 329 8.84 21.30 16.67
N MET A 330 8.76 20.10 17.25
CA MET A 330 7.77 19.10 16.88
C MET A 330 6.32 19.58 17.11
N LYS A 331 6.10 20.33 18.18
CA LYS A 331 4.78 20.97 18.44
C LYS A 331 4.40 21.97 17.33
N GLN A 332 5.37 22.72 16.77
CA GLN A 332 5.07 23.61 15.63
C GLN A 332 4.67 22.83 14.38
N ILE A 333 5.26 21.65 14.15
CA ILE A 333 4.87 20.76 13.06
C ILE A 333 3.44 20.25 13.27
N ALA A 334 3.10 19.76 14.47
CA ALA A 334 1.73 19.33 14.83
C ALA A 334 0.71 20.47 14.72
N LYS A 335 1.13 21.73 14.87
CA LYS A 335 0.28 22.94 14.75
C LYS A 335 0.19 23.49 13.32
N LYS A 336 0.85 22.88 12.33
CA LYS A 336 0.87 23.42 10.97
C LYS A 336 -0.54 23.57 10.41
N LYS A 337 -0.84 24.80 9.93
CA LYS A 337 -2.20 25.15 9.45
C LYS A 337 -2.69 24.17 8.38
N GLY A 338 -3.91 23.67 8.56
CA GLY A 338 -4.60 22.77 7.65
C GLY A 338 -4.03 21.34 7.57
N LEU A 339 -2.81 21.10 8.04
CA LEU A 339 -2.12 19.82 7.90
C LEU A 339 -1.83 19.13 9.24
N GLY A 340 -1.46 19.87 10.27
CA GLY A 340 -1.11 19.30 11.56
C GLY A 340 -2.35 19.01 12.41
N THR A 341 -2.29 17.94 13.19
CA THR A 341 -3.40 17.49 14.07
C THR A 341 -3.85 18.59 15.04
N LEU A 342 -2.93 19.24 15.73
CA LEU A 342 -3.25 20.38 16.61
C LEU A 342 -3.72 21.60 15.82
N GLY A 343 -3.32 21.73 14.56
CA GLY A 343 -3.81 22.76 13.65
C GLY A 343 -5.30 22.60 13.37
N TRP A 344 -5.79 21.36 13.21
CA TRP A 344 -7.21 21.09 12.97
C TRP A 344 -8.11 21.57 14.13
N PHE A 345 -7.67 21.35 15.38
CA PHE A 345 -8.41 21.83 16.56
C PHE A 345 -8.44 23.35 16.63
N ARG A 346 -7.30 24.01 16.38
CA ARG A 346 -7.20 25.47 16.36
C ARG A 346 -8.07 26.09 15.25
N ASP A 347 -8.07 25.46 14.07
CA ASP A 347 -8.75 25.97 12.88
C ASP A 347 -10.23 25.53 12.81
N GLY A 348 -10.73 24.75 13.81
CA GLY A 348 -12.13 24.29 13.90
C GLY A 348 -12.52 23.30 12.78
N ASN A 349 -11.59 22.49 12.30
CA ASN A 349 -11.86 21.53 11.25
C ASN A 349 -12.53 20.26 11.83
N GLU A 350 -13.86 20.34 12.03
CA GLU A 350 -14.63 19.25 12.68
C GLU A 350 -14.61 17.95 11.88
N GLU A 351 -14.52 18.03 10.56
CA GLU A 351 -14.44 16.85 9.69
C GLU A 351 -13.17 16.06 9.98
N LYS A 352 -11.99 16.70 9.98
CA LYS A 352 -10.72 16.06 10.34
C LYS A 352 -10.68 15.60 11.78
N ILE A 353 -11.24 16.38 12.72
CA ILE A 353 -11.33 15.98 14.14
C ILE A 353 -12.16 14.70 14.27
N ARG A 354 -13.31 14.61 13.62
CA ARG A 354 -14.15 13.41 13.64
C ARG A 354 -13.43 12.21 13.00
N SER A 355 -12.83 12.37 11.84
CA SER A 355 -12.12 11.30 11.14
C SER A 355 -10.95 10.75 11.94
N TYR A 356 -10.11 11.62 12.53
CA TYR A 356 -8.84 11.20 13.14
C TYR A 356 -8.90 11.07 14.67
N PHE A 357 -9.89 11.64 15.33
CA PHE A 357 -10.01 11.65 16.80
C PHE A 357 -11.40 11.25 17.30
N LYS A 358 -12.28 10.77 16.44
CA LYS A 358 -13.68 10.44 16.76
C LYS A 358 -14.49 11.67 17.18
N SER A 359 -14.01 12.44 18.18
CA SER A 359 -14.65 13.66 18.69
C SER A 359 -13.68 14.52 19.50
N ARG A 360 -14.06 15.77 19.78
CA ARG A 360 -13.33 16.64 20.73
C ARG A 360 -13.31 16.06 22.14
N GLN A 361 -14.38 15.38 22.55
CA GLN A 361 -14.44 14.72 23.86
C GLN A 361 -13.47 13.56 23.94
N HIS A 362 -13.38 12.73 22.90
CA HIS A 362 -12.39 11.65 22.83
C HIS A 362 -10.96 12.20 22.90
N TYR A 363 -10.67 13.23 22.11
CA TYR A 363 -9.36 13.90 22.15
C TYR A 363 -8.99 14.41 23.55
N ALA A 364 -9.95 15.03 24.27
CA ALA A 364 -9.72 15.54 25.63
C ALA A 364 -9.43 14.41 26.65
N ASN A 365 -9.86 13.19 26.36
CA ASN A 365 -9.71 12.03 27.22
C ASN A 365 -8.50 11.14 26.81
N ILE A 366 -7.72 11.53 25.80
CA ILE A 366 -6.49 10.80 25.46
C ILE A 366 -5.55 10.87 26.67
N PRO A 367 -5.14 9.71 27.22
CA PRO A 367 -4.29 9.67 28.42
C PRO A 367 -2.89 10.19 28.12
N ASP A 368 -2.23 10.71 29.17
CA ASP A 368 -0.80 11.04 29.09
C ASP A 368 0.08 9.78 29.05
N TRP A 369 1.39 9.96 28.88
CA TRP A 369 2.35 8.87 28.78
C TRP A 369 2.34 7.88 29.94
N ASN A 370 1.93 8.29 31.13
CA ASN A 370 1.92 7.39 32.32
C ASN A 370 0.76 6.39 32.26
N GLN A 371 -0.28 6.70 31.52
CA GLN A 371 -1.50 5.91 31.40
C GLN A 371 -1.78 5.43 29.99
N PHE A 372 -0.98 5.86 28.99
CA PHE A 372 -1.17 5.45 27.59
C PHE A 372 -0.81 3.95 27.44
N PRO A 373 -1.71 3.14 26.84
CA PRO A 373 -1.45 1.72 26.65
C PRO A 373 -0.38 1.54 25.57
N LEU A 374 0.80 1.07 25.98
CA LEU A 374 1.94 0.80 25.10
C LEU A 374 2.21 -0.68 24.89
N ASP A 375 1.36 -1.56 25.44
CA ASP A 375 1.51 -3.01 25.28
C ASP A 375 1.48 -3.37 23.79
N PRO A 376 2.45 -4.17 23.33
CA PRO A 376 2.48 -4.61 21.95
C PRO A 376 1.25 -5.47 21.64
N PRO A 377 0.68 -5.35 20.43
CA PRO A 377 -0.42 -6.20 19.98
C PRO A 377 -0.02 -7.68 19.97
N SER A 378 -1.02 -8.56 20.03
CA SER A 378 -0.79 -10.01 19.93
C SER A 378 -0.13 -10.38 18.61
N MET A 379 0.92 -11.22 18.70
CA MET A 379 1.59 -11.81 17.54
C MET A 379 0.81 -13.01 16.98
N GLU A 380 -0.25 -13.46 17.64
CA GLU A 380 -1.15 -14.47 17.11
C GLU A 380 -2.05 -13.87 16.04
N ALA A 381 -1.98 -14.45 14.83
CA ALA A 381 -2.74 -13.97 13.70
C ALA A 381 -4.25 -14.20 13.88
N THR A 382 -5.03 -13.15 13.69
CA THR A 382 -6.49 -13.24 13.62
C THR A 382 -6.95 -13.13 12.17
N TYR A 383 -8.02 -13.86 11.83
CA TYR A 383 -8.51 -13.95 10.46
C TYR A 383 -9.95 -13.45 10.37
N LEU A 384 -10.20 -12.60 9.37
CA LEU A 384 -11.56 -12.21 9.03
C LEU A 384 -12.24 -13.32 8.23
N SER A 385 -13.57 -13.47 8.41
CA SER A 385 -14.37 -14.37 7.59
C SER A 385 -14.59 -13.77 6.20
N HIS A 386 -14.47 -14.60 5.16
CA HIS A 386 -14.80 -14.17 3.80
C HIS A 386 -16.18 -14.63 3.33
N GLY A 387 -16.92 -15.35 4.22
CA GLY A 387 -18.31 -15.75 3.98
C GLY A 387 -18.48 -16.96 3.08
N TYR A 388 -17.41 -17.70 2.79
CA TYR A 388 -17.47 -18.97 2.07
C TYR A 388 -16.47 -19.97 2.70
N ASP A 389 -16.50 -21.22 2.30
CA ASP A 389 -15.59 -22.24 2.81
C ASP A 389 -14.21 -22.13 2.16
N GLU A 390 -13.30 -21.47 2.84
CA GLU A 390 -11.91 -21.25 2.40
C GLU A 390 -11.02 -22.49 2.52
N SER A 391 -11.50 -23.59 3.14
CA SER A 391 -10.78 -24.85 3.17
C SER A 391 -10.86 -25.62 1.84
N LYS A 392 -11.81 -25.26 0.98
CA LYS A 392 -11.94 -25.83 -0.36
C LYS A 392 -10.79 -25.44 -1.27
N PRO A 393 -10.23 -26.38 -2.04
CA PRO A 393 -9.32 -26.04 -3.13
C PRO A 393 -9.95 -25.05 -4.10
N LEU A 394 -9.18 -24.07 -4.59
CA LEU A 394 -9.68 -23.07 -5.55
C LEU A 394 -10.31 -23.71 -6.81
N SER A 395 -9.83 -24.88 -7.22
CA SER A 395 -10.38 -25.65 -8.36
C SER A 395 -11.78 -26.25 -8.12
N GLU A 396 -12.25 -26.28 -6.87
CA GLU A 396 -13.55 -26.84 -6.48
C GLU A 396 -14.60 -25.76 -6.14
N LEU A 397 -14.17 -24.48 -6.11
CA LEU A 397 -15.10 -23.37 -5.89
C LEU A 397 -16.11 -23.29 -7.04
N ASN A 398 -17.36 -23.11 -6.69
CA ASN A 398 -18.49 -23.10 -7.63
C ASN A 398 -19.46 -21.95 -7.34
N ILE A 399 -20.57 -21.91 -8.06
CA ILE A 399 -21.54 -20.82 -7.95
C ILE A 399 -22.16 -20.69 -6.55
N ASP A 400 -22.29 -21.78 -5.78
CA ASP A 400 -22.85 -21.72 -4.44
C ASP A 400 -21.89 -21.02 -3.46
N ASP A 401 -20.58 -21.19 -3.64
CA ASP A 401 -19.57 -20.47 -2.86
C ASP A 401 -19.61 -18.96 -3.19
N MET A 402 -19.84 -18.61 -4.46
CA MET A 402 -20.05 -17.23 -4.90
C MET A 402 -21.30 -16.60 -4.29
N LYS A 403 -22.41 -17.34 -4.25
CA LYS A 403 -23.67 -16.89 -3.64
C LYS A 403 -23.48 -16.65 -2.14
N LYS A 404 -22.84 -17.57 -1.41
CA LYS A 404 -22.53 -17.41 0.02
C LYS A 404 -21.63 -16.19 0.30
N ALA A 405 -20.56 -16.04 -0.49
CA ALA A 405 -19.65 -14.90 -0.36
C ALA A 405 -20.36 -13.55 -0.61
N ALA A 406 -21.28 -13.52 -1.58
CA ALA A 406 -22.08 -12.33 -1.87
C ALA A 406 -23.09 -12.01 -0.76
N GLU A 407 -23.76 -13.03 -0.21
CA GLU A 407 -24.68 -12.88 0.93
C GLU A 407 -23.96 -12.31 2.15
N PHE A 408 -22.77 -12.82 2.44
CA PHE A 408 -21.94 -12.29 3.54
C PHE A 408 -21.46 -10.85 3.32
N ARG A 409 -21.46 -10.39 2.07
CA ARG A 409 -21.23 -8.98 1.70
C ARG A 409 -22.50 -8.14 1.64
N GLY A 410 -23.60 -8.68 2.19
CA GLY A 410 -24.93 -8.04 2.20
C GLY A 410 -25.57 -7.93 0.81
N GLY A 411 -25.03 -8.64 -0.18
CA GLY A 411 -25.50 -8.59 -1.56
C GLY A 411 -25.90 -9.94 -2.11
N ARG A 412 -25.80 -10.11 -3.41
CA ARG A 412 -26.07 -11.39 -4.08
C ARG A 412 -25.24 -11.58 -5.34
N CYS A 413 -24.89 -12.81 -5.65
CA CYS A 413 -24.42 -13.22 -6.97
C CYS A 413 -25.65 -13.41 -7.86
N ARG A 414 -25.71 -12.72 -8.98
CA ARG A 414 -26.85 -12.75 -9.91
C ARG A 414 -26.66 -13.76 -11.04
N SER A 415 -25.43 -14.24 -11.23
CA SER A 415 -25.17 -15.33 -12.17
C SER A 415 -25.72 -16.63 -11.63
N GLU A 416 -26.30 -17.44 -12.51
CA GLU A 416 -26.93 -18.71 -12.14
C GLU A 416 -25.94 -19.88 -12.16
N GLU A 417 -24.89 -19.80 -12.96
CA GLU A 417 -23.91 -20.86 -13.16
C GLU A 417 -22.48 -20.34 -13.23
N MET A 418 -21.54 -21.22 -12.91
CA MET A 418 -20.10 -21.02 -12.99
C MET A 418 -19.46 -22.39 -13.19
N ALA A 419 -18.52 -22.52 -14.11
CA ALA A 419 -17.72 -23.73 -14.19
C ALA A 419 -16.87 -23.88 -12.91
N PRO A 420 -16.84 -25.05 -12.24
CA PRO A 420 -16.02 -25.22 -11.05
C PRO A 420 -14.56 -24.82 -11.27
N GLY A 421 -14.02 -24.00 -10.36
CA GLY A 421 -12.65 -23.50 -10.43
C GLY A 421 -12.40 -22.38 -11.46
N ASP A 422 -13.39 -21.95 -12.21
CA ASP A 422 -13.22 -20.78 -13.11
C ASP A 422 -13.31 -19.47 -12.31
N LEU A 423 -12.18 -19.07 -11.78
CA LEU A 423 -12.07 -17.86 -10.99
C LEU A 423 -11.94 -16.57 -11.81
N TYR A 424 -11.96 -16.66 -13.14
CA TYR A 424 -11.56 -15.51 -13.99
C TYR A 424 -12.60 -15.06 -15.01
N THR A 425 -13.65 -15.85 -15.23
CA THR A 425 -14.81 -15.38 -15.99
C THR A 425 -15.63 -14.44 -15.09
N PRO A 426 -15.89 -13.20 -15.50
CA PRO A 426 -16.66 -12.26 -14.69
C PRO A 426 -18.09 -12.73 -14.45
N LEU A 427 -18.52 -12.68 -13.20
CA LEU A 427 -19.90 -12.90 -12.78
C LEU A 427 -20.62 -11.57 -12.54
N GLU A 428 -21.94 -11.62 -12.50
CA GLU A 428 -22.78 -10.46 -12.15
C GLU A 428 -23.07 -10.47 -10.64
N TRP A 429 -22.83 -9.32 -10.01
CA TRP A 429 -23.00 -9.11 -8.59
C TRP A 429 -23.92 -7.91 -8.33
N GLU A 430 -24.59 -7.94 -7.18
CA GLU A 430 -25.40 -6.84 -6.68
C GLU A 430 -25.05 -6.62 -5.20
N CYS A 431 -24.73 -5.38 -4.82
CA CYS A 431 -24.39 -5.03 -3.43
C CYS A 431 -25.66 -4.78 -2.58
N ALA A 432 -25.48 -4.54 -1.29
CA ALA A 432 -26.54 -4.24 -0.32
C ALA A 432 -27.41 -3.00 -0.67
N PHE A 433 -26.92 -2.14 -1.55
CA PHE A 433 -27.60 -0.91 -2.00
C PHE A 433 -28.19 -1.04 -3.42
N GLY A 434 -28.13 -2.24 -4.01
CA GLY A 434 -28.68 -2.50 -5.34
C GLY A 434 -27.78 -2.12 -6.51
N HIS A 435 -26.54 -1.67 -6.28
CA HIS A 435 -25.58 -1.43 -7.36
C HIS A 435 -25.20 -2.76 -8.01
N ARG A 436 -25.29 -2.81 -9.34
CA ARG A 436 -24.93 -3.98 -10.13
C ARG A 436 -23.59 -3.79 -10.82
N PHE A 437 -22.73 -4.80 -10.73
CA PHE A 437 -21.42 -4.74 -11.33
C PHE A 437 -20.95 -6.12 -11.79
N LYS A 438 -19.97 -6.14 -12.69
CA LYS A 438 -19.27 -7.36 -13.11
C LYS A 438 -17.90 -7.41 -12.48
N ALA A 439 -17.52 -8.57 -11.98
CA ALA A 439 -16.18 -8.85 -11.48
C ALA A 439 -15.92 -10.37 -11.53
N SER A 440 -14.66 -10.74 -11.71
CA SER A 440 -14.26 -12.14 -11.63
C SER A 440 -14.27 -12.64 -10.18
N PRO A 441 -14.54 -13.93 -9.93
CA PRO A 441 -14.39 -14.53 -8.59
C PRO A 441 -13.03 -14.25 -7.96
N ALA A 442 -11.93 -14.27 -8.73
CA ALA A 442 -10.60 -13.95 -8.23
C ALA A 442 -10.52 -12.54 -7.67
N THR A 443 -11.08 -11.54 -8.35
CA THR A 443 -11.11 -10.15 -7.88
C THR A 443 -11.90 -10.02 -6.58
N VAL A 444 -13.05 -10.69 -6.47
CA VAL A 444 -13.94 -10.62 -5.30
C VAL A 444 -13.37 -11.41 -4.12
N LEU A 445 -12.94 -12.66 -4.34
CA LEU A 445 -12.55 -13.55 -3.25
C LEU A 445 -11.07 -13.41 -2.88
N LEU A 446 -10.19 -13.38 -3.88
CA LEU A 446 -8.74 -13.36 -3.63
C LEU A 446 -8.19 -11.93 -3.51
N GLY A 447 -8.84 -10.97 -4.18
CA GLY A 447 -8.49 -9.56 -4.11
C GLY A 447 -9.18 -8.80 -2.98
N GLY A 448 -10.34 -9.26 -2.50
CA GLY A 448 -11.15 -8.55 -1.50
C GLY A 448 -11.94 -7.35 -2.06
N HIS A 449 -12.01 -7.22 -3.39
CA HIS A 449 -12.79 -6.17 -4.04
C HIS A 449 -14.30 -6.44 -3.93
N TRP A 450 -15.08 -5.38 -3.87
CA TRP A 450 -16.54 -5.45 -3.91
C TRP A 450 -17.11 -4.33 -4.79
N CYS A 451 -18.12 -3.62 -4.34
CA CYS A 451 -18.79 -2.57 -5.09
C CYS A 451 -17.97 -1.28 -5.17
N ASP A 452 -17.59 -0.84 -6.36
CA ASP A 452 -16.82 0.40 -6.58
C ASP A 452 -17.60 1.66 -6.21
N GLU A 453 -18.93 1.65 -6.38
CA GLU A 453 -19.77 2.80 -6.03
C GLU A 453 -19.79 3.02 -4.52
N CYS A 454 -20.01 1.94 -3.75
CA CYS A 454 -19.97 2.00 -2.28
C CYS A 454 -18.56 2.42 -1.78
N LEU A 455 -17.51 1.84 -2.35
CA LEU A 455 -16.12 2.14 -1.97
C LEU A 455 -15.73 3.59 -2.21
N SER A 456 -16.30 4.24 -3.23
CA SER A 456 -15.87 5.58 -3.68
C SER A 456 -16.29 6.72 -2.75
N ASP A 457 -17.19 6.48 -1.81
CA ASP A 457 -17.72 7.48 -0.88
C ASP A 457 -17.68 6.98 0.57
N SER A 458 -16.62 7.35 1.29
CA SER A 458 -16.44 6.94 2.69
C SER A 458 -17.55 7.46 3.64
N SER A 459 -18.31 8.47 3.25
CA SER A 459 -19.46 8.93 4.03
C SER A 459 -20.57 7.88 4.15
N ASN A 460 -20.59 6.90 3.26
CA ASN A 460 -21.53 5.77 3.28
C ASN A 460 -21.06 4.57 4.10
N TYR A 461 -19.81 4.55 4.55
CA TYR A 461 -19.24 3.38 5.25
C TYR A 461 -20.01 2.97 6.53
N PRO A 462 -20.53 3.91 7.37
CA PRO A 462 -21.38 3.52 8.49
C PRO A 462 -22.63 2.74 8.06
N ARG A 463 -23.29 3.19 6.99
CA ARG A 463 -24.47 2.52 6.42
C ARG A 463 -24.11 1.20 5.74
N GLU A 464 -22.94 1.13 5.12
CA GLU A 464 -22.43 -0.10 4.51
C GLU A 464 -22.11 -1.13 5.59
N ALA A 465 -21.43 -0.74 6.67
CA ALA A 465 -21.12 -1.62 7.79
C ALA A 465 -22.38 -2.27 8.41
N ALA A 466 -23.49 -1.51 8.48
CA ALA A 466 -24.77 -2.02 8.96
C ALA A 466 -25.35 -3.17 8.11
N ARG A 467 -24.94 -3.29 6.85
CA ARG A 467 -25.54 -4.21 5.86
C ARG A 467 -24.57 -5.20 5.25
N ASN A 468 -23.28 -4.95 5.41
CA ASN A 468 -22.19 -5.73 4.82
C ASN A 468 -21.27 -6.26 5.94
N PRO A 469 -21.56 -7.45 6.51
CA PRO A 469 -20.74 -8.06 7.55
C PRO A 469 -19.27 -8.22 7.18
N PHE A 470 -18.98 -8.48 5.90
CA PHE A 470 -17.61 -8.59 5.41
C PHE A 470 -16.82 -7.28 5.59
N MET A 471 -17.37 -6.17 5.14
CA MET A 471 -16.79 -4.83 5.32
C MET A 471 -16.78 -4.41 6.80
N ALA A 472 -17.85 -4.69 7.54
CA ALA A 472 -18.00 -4.32 8.94
C ALA A 472 -16.89 -4.87 9.82
N GLN A 473 -16.41 -6.10 9.59
CA GLN A 473 -15.31 -6.69 10.35
C GLN A 473 -14.05 -5.81 10.32
N ALA A 474 -13.79 -5.16 9.19
CA ALA A 474 -12.64 -4.28 9.02
C ALA A 474 -12.93 -2.88 9.58
N TRP A 475 -14.07 -2.30 9.22
CA TRP A 475 -14.44 -0.94 9.62
C TRP A 475 -14.59 -0.79 11.13
N LEU A 476 -15.23 -1.75 11.80
CA LEU A 476 -15.40 -1.79 13.26
C LEU A 476 -14.08 -2.02 14.04
N SER A 477 -12.95 -2.25 13.36
CA SER A 477 -11.65 -2.26 14.04
C SER A 477 -11.26 -0.90 14.60
N THR A 478 -11.75 0.18 13.99
CA THR A 478 -11.41 1.57 14.32
C THR A 478 -12.64 2.42 14.66
N HIS A 479 -13.84 1.86 14.50
CA HIS A 479 -15.13 2.55 14.76
C HIS A 479 -15.96 1.76 15.74
N GLY A 480 -16.78 2.46 16.52
CA GLY A 480 -17.72 1.83 17.45
C GLY A 480 -19.03 1.42 16.76
N GLU A 481 -19.76 0.48 17.38
CA GLU A 481 -21.11 0.13 16.92
C GLU A 481 -22.07 1.34 17.00
N ASP A 482 -21.79 2.31 17.86
CA ASP A 482 -22.49 3.58 17.96
C ASP A 482 -22.31 4.50 16.74
N GLU A 483 -21.37 4.20 15.87
CA GLU A 483 -21.14 4.91 14.61
C GLU A 483 -21.86 4.28 13.40
N ILE A 484 -22.48 3.11 13.56
CA ILE A 484 -23.32 2.47 12.52
C ILE A 484 -24.67 3.21 12.42
N CYS A 485 -25.11 3.50 11.18
CA CYS A 485 -26.34 4.25 10.89
C CYS A 485 -27.34 3.43 10.07
#